data_6629c2f5d31087a85ba02db69f2aae4f
#
_entry.id   6629c2f5d31087a85ba02db69f2aae4f
#
_cell.length_a   1.000
_cell.length_b   1.000
_cell.length_c   1.000
_cell.angle_alpha   90.00
_cell.angle_beta   90.00
_cell.angle_gamma   90.00
#
_symmetry.space_group_name_H-M   'P 1'
#
loop_
_entity.id
_entity.type
_entity.pdbx_description
1 polymer ?
#
loop_
_entity_poly.entity_id
_entity_poly.type
_entity_poly.pdbx_seq_one_letter_code
_entity_poly.pdbx_strand_id
1 'polypeptide(L)'
;MMTYLESVAKAVDSLMKNNKRCIYLGEDVRSGQRGISDGFIKKYGAERVVDTPISESAFSGYALGLAIANYRPIVEFNFAGLVYVCLDQLFNQASKFKAMSGNKKDIPIIYVLPTGTKGGLAGHHSDNPYSTLSHLGIQSFMPLHSGEVETIFKYAYKKKEPIAIFLPVEEFRNKHKFILDRSKT
;
A
#
# COMPACT_ATOMS: atom_id res chain seq x y z
N MET A 1 -15.51 2.99 -18.10
CA MET A 1 -14.24 2.29 -17.79
C MET A 1 -13.52 3.11 -16.74
N MET A 2 -13.11 2.52 -15.62
CA MET A 2 -12.40 3.21 -14.53
C MET A 2 -10.94 3.47 -14.93
N THR A 3 -10.38 4.57 -14.44
CA THR A 3 -8.94 4.80 -14.49
C THR A 3 -8.23 3.82 -13.57
N TYR A 4 -6.90 3.73 -13.72
CA TYR A 4 -6.06 2.94 -12.81
C TYR A 4 -6.24 3.40 -11.35
N LEU A 5 -6.17 4.72 -11.10
CA LEU A 5 -6.32 5.30 -9.76
C LEU A 5 -7.70 5.00 -9.16
N GLU A 6 -8.78 5.16 -9.94
CA GLU A 6 -10.13 4.77 -9.48
C GLU A 6 -10.23 3.29 -9.12
N SER A 7 -9.49 2.42 -9.82
CA SER A 7 -9.44 0.99 -9.51
C SER A 7 -8.73 0.73 -8.18
N VAL A 8 -7.65 1.46 -7.90
CA VAL A 8 -6.94 1.39 -6.61
C VAL A 8 -7.84 1.88 -5.47
N ALA A 9 -8.44 3.06 -5.62
CA ALA A 9 -9.37 3.62 -4.63
C ALA A 9 -10.52 2.65 -4.32
N LYS A 10 -11.12 2.05 -5.36
CA LYS A 10 -12.19 1.05 -5.21
C LYS A 10 -11.71 -0.22 -4.50
N ALA A 11 -10.50 -0.69 -4.80
CA ALA A 11 -9.95 -1.88 -4.15
C ALA A 11 -9.75 -1.63 -2.66
N VAL A 12 -9.12 -0.53 -2.27
CA VAL A 12 -8.94 -0.12 -0.87
C VAL A 12 -10.29 0.08 -0.17
N ASP A 13 -11.21 0.81 -0.81
CA ASP A 13 -12.57 1.03 -0.29
C ASP A 13 -13.28 -0.29 0.04
N SER A 14 -13.18 -1.27 -0.86
CA SER A 14 -13.76 -2.60 -0.64
C SER A 14 -13.18 -3.29 0.59
N LEU A 15 -11.85 -3.21 0.81
CA LEU A 15 -11.20 -3.80 1.98
C LEU A 15 -11.67 -3.12 3.27
N MET A 16 -11.70 -1.80 3.30
CA MET A 16 -12.14 -1.03 4.46
C MET A 16 -13.61 -1.25 4.78
N LYS A 17 -14.48 -1.35 3.76
CA LYS A 17 -15.92 -1.62 3.93
C LYS A 17 -16.17 -2.96 4.57
N ASN A 18 -15.42 -3.98 4.16
CA ASN A 18 -15.63 -5.36 4.60
C ASN A 18 -14.98 -5.70 5.94
N ASN A 19 -14.11 -4.84 6.47
CA ASN A 19 -13.47 -5.07 7.78
C ASN A 19 -13.32 -3.78 8.57
N LYS A 20 -14.01 -3.69 9.70
CA LYS A 20 -13.94 -2.54 10.61
C LYS A 20 -12.56 -2.37 11.27
N ARG A 21 -11.72 -3.40 11.30
CA ARG A 21 -10.34 -3.35 11.81
C ARG A 21 -9.33 -2.91 10.75
N CYS A 22 -9.77 -2.65 9.52
CA CYS A 22 -8.91 -2.10 8.48
C CYS A 22 -8.72 -0.60 8.74
N ILE A 23 -7.47 -0.17 8.89
CA ILE A 23 -7.05 1.22 9.12
C ILE A 23 -6.24 1.68 7.92
N TYR A 24 -6.61 2.80 7.34
CA TYR A 24 -5.86 3.47 6.28
C TYR A 24 -5.08 4.62 6.88
N LEU A 25 -3.78 4.65 6.69
CA LEU A 25 -2.92 5.67 7.29
C LEU A 25 -1.79 6.10 6.36
N GLY A 26 -1.30 7.30 6.56
CA GLY A 26 -0.22 7.93 5.81
C GLY A 26 -0.31 9.44 5.89
N GLU A 27 0.57 10.11 5.15
CA GLU A 27 0.59 11.56 5.05
C GLU A 27 -0.53 12.05 4.14
N ASP A 28 -1.27 13.07 4.56
CA ASP A 28 -2.34 13.75 3.80
C ASP A 28 -3.46 12.82 3.30
N VAL A 29 -3.62 11.63 3.90
CA VAL A 29 -4.64 10.65 3.46
C VAL A 29 -6.06 11.12 3.74
N ARG A 30 -6.28 12.02 4.71
CA ARG A 30 -7.60 12.61 4.97
C ARG A 30 -8.03 13.57 3.89
N SER A 31 -7.07 14.30 3.31
CA SER A 31 -7.33 15.20 2.20
C SER A 31 -7.52 14.47 0.86
N GLY A 32 -7.08 13.21 0.79
CA GLY A 32 -7.09 12.44 -0.45
C GLY A 32 -6.06 12.95 -1.47
N GLN A 33 -4.95 13.52 -1.02
CA GLN A 33 -3.96 14.21 -1.88
C GLN A 33 -3.52 13.37 -3.08
N ARG A 34 -3.34 12.07 -2.92
CA ARG A 34 -2.98 11.16 -4.01
C ARG A 34 -4.18 10.64 -4.81
N GLY A 35 -5.41 10.97 -4.38
CA GLY A 35 -6.65 10.54 -5.01
C GLY A 35 -7.10 9.13 -4.65
N ILE A 36 -6.31 8.34 -3.90
CA ILE A 36 -6.68 6.98 -3.49
C ILE A 36 -7.75 7.05 -2.39
N SER A 37 -7.54 7.89 -1.39
CA SER A 37 -8.36 8.00 -0.19
C SER A 37 -9.37 9.15 -0.23
N ASP A 38 -9.60 9.73 -1.40
CA ASP A 38 -10.58 10.81 -1.53
C ASP A 38 -11.96 10.40 -1.01
N GLY A 39 -12.53 11.23 -0.15
CA GLY A 39 -13.80 10.97 0.53
C GLY A 39 -13.78 9.90 1.63
N PHE A 40 -12.68 9.21 1.88
CA PHE A 40 -12.61 8.15 2.89
C PHE A 40 -12.84 8.68 4.30
N ILE A 41 -12.33 9.86 4.62
CA ILE A 41 -12.54 10.48 5.95
C ILE A 41 -14.03 10.66 6.28
N LYS A 42 -14.84 11.07 5.30
CA LYS A 42 -16.30 11.21 5.47
C LYS A 42 -16.99 9.85 5.63
N LYS A 43 -16.46 8.81 4.97
CA LYS A 43 -17.07 7.48 4.93
C LYS A 43 -16.69 6.62 6.13
N TYR A 44 -15.45 6.71 6.61
CA TYR A 44 -14.90 5.79 7.60
C TYR A 44 -14.52 6.45 8.93
N GLY A 45 -14.49 7.77 8.99
CA GLY A 45 -14.14 8.54 10.19
C GLY A 45 -12.64 8.63 10.45
N ALA A 46 -12.27 9.54 11.36
CA ALA A 46 -10.89 9.86 11.69
C ALA A 46 -10.14 8.73 12.42
N GLU A 47 -10.87 7.81 13.03
CA GLU A 47 -10.29 6.64 13.70
C GLU A 47 -9.77 5.59 12.71
N ARG A 48 -10.30 5.60 11.50
CA ARG A 48 -9.95 4.61 10.47
C ARG A 48 -9.21 5.21 9.27
N VAL A 49 -9.21 6.53 9.14
CA VAL A 49 -8.42 7.27 8.15
C VAL A 49 -7.53 8.23 8.92
N VAL A 50 -6.27 7.85 9.09
CA VAL A 50 -5.34 8.47 10.02
C VAL A 50 -4.25 9.22 9.27
N ASP A 51 -4.30 10.57 9.33
CA ASP A 51 -3.17 11.38 8.89
C ASP A 51 -2.01 11.23 9.86
N THR A 52 -0.83 11.17 9.32
CA THR A 52 0.40 11.11 10.09
C THR A 52 1.26 12.35 9.81
N PRO A 53 2.12 12.75 10.74
CA PRO A 53 3.22 13.66 10.43
C PRO A 53 4.11 13.06 9.33
N ILE A 54 4.93 13.89 8.69
CA ILE A 54 6.01 13.45 7.78
C ILE A 54 7.06 12.74 8.64
N SER A 55 6.90 11.44 8.82
CA SER A 55 7.80 10.59 9.61
C SER A 55 7.55 9.13 9.26
N GLU A 56 8.13 8.66 8.17
CA GLU A 56 7.87 7.33 7.61
C GLU A 56 8.28 6.21 8.57
N SER A 57 9.36 6.41 9.31
CA SER A 57 9.77 5.47 10.36
C SER A 57 8.73 5.37 11.48
N ALA A 58 8.16 6.52 11.92
CA ALA A 58 7.17 6.52 12.99
C ALA A 58 5.86 5.87 12.56
N PHE A 59 5.31 6.24 11.41
CA PHE A 59 4.03 5.67 10.99
C PHE A 59 4.15 4.21 10.52
N SER A 60 5.32 3.78 10.01
CA SER A 60 5.58 2.36 9.72
C SER A 60 5.65 1.54 10.99
N GLY A 61 6.29 2.05 12.05
CA GLY A 61 6.29 1.44 13.37
C GLY A 61 4.90 1.42 14.02
N TYR A 62 4.13 2.48 13.85
CA TYR A 62 2.73 2.53 14.30
C TYR A 62 1.87 1.48 13.59
N ALA A 63 2.04 1.30 12.27
CA ALA A 63 1.36 0.26 11.53
C ALA A 63 1.71 -1.15 12.03
N LEU A 64 2.97 -1.40 12.41
CA LEU A 64 3.36 -2.65 13.05
C LEU A 64 2.61 -2.85 14.38
N GLY A 65 2.55 -1.82 15.22
CA GLY A 65 1.80 -1.86 16.48
C GLY A 65 0.31 -2.18 16.26
N LEU A 66 -0.31 -1.55 15.25
CA LEU A 66 -1.69 -1.87 14.85
C LEU A 66 -1.85 -3.34 14.42
N ALA A 67 -0.91 -3.88 13.64
CA ALA A 67 -0.93 -5.27 13.22
C ALA A 67 -0.81 -6.24 14.40
N ILE A 68 0.09 -5.96 15.35
CA ILE A 68 0.24 -6.72 16.60
C ILE A 68 -1.05 -6.69 17.42
N ALA A 69 -1.78 -5.56 17.41
CA ALA A 69 -3.08 -5.38 18.05
C ALA A 69 -4.26 -5.98 17.24
N ASN A 70 -3.97 -6.79 16.22
CA ASN A 70 -4.93 -7.47 15.33
C ASN A 70 -5.74 -6.53 14.43
N TYR A 71 -5.26 -5.34 14.14
CA TYR A 71 -5.76 -4.51 13.05
C TYR A 71 -5.13 -4.93 11.71
N ARG A 72 -5.66 -4.38 10.63
CA ARG A 72 -5.14 -4.61 9.27
C ARG A 72 -4.80 -3.25 8.64
N PRO A 73 -3.61 -2.73 8.90
CA PRO A 73 -3.21 -1.44 8.37
C PRO A 73 -2.91 -1.51 6.87
N ILE A 74 -3.39 -0.49 6.16
CA ILE A 74 -3.00 -0.15 4.80
C ILE A 74 -2.26 1.18 4.92
N VAL A 75 -0.99 1.18 4.58
CA VAL A 75 -0.07 2.32 4.76
C VAL A 75 0.22 2.93 3.40
N GLU A 76 -0.27 4.13 3.16
CA GLU A 76 0.07 4.89 1.96
C GLU A 76 1.31 5.74 2.20
N PHE A 77 2.31 5.56 1.35
CA PHE A 77 3.45 6.47 1.25
C PHE A 77 3.18 7.52 0.18
N ASN A 78 3.66 8.73 0.38
CA ASN A 78 3.59 9.74 -0.66
C ASN A 78 4.44 9.36 -1.89
N PHE A 79 5.59 8.73 -1.66
CA PHE A 79 6.50 8.28 -2.70
C PHE A 79 7.19 6.99 -2.27
N ALA A 80 7.34 6.05 -3.20
CA ALA A 80 7.96 4.76 -2.91
C ALA A 80 9.41 4.88 -2.40
N GLY A 81 10.19 5.85 -2.89
CA GLY A 81 11.57 6.07 -2.43
C GLY A 81 11.70 6.37 -0.95
N LEU A 82 10.64 6.88 -0.30
CA LEU A 82 10.66 7.19 1.13
C LEU A 82 10.69 5.94 2.03
N VAL A 83 10.53 4.73 1.47
CA VAL A 83 10.74 3.49 2.23
C VAL A 83 12.18 3.37 2.73
N TYR A 84 13.15 4.01 2.06
CA TYR A 84 14.55 3.95 2.49
C TYR A 84 14.79 4.58 3.87
N VAL A 85 14.02 5.58 4.27
CA VAL A 85 14.14 6.19 5.61
C VAL A 85 13.52 5.34 6.71
N CYS A 86 12.77 4.31 6.38
CA CYS A 86 12.09 3.43 7.34
C CYS A 86 12.38 1.93 7.11
N LEU A 87 13.47 1.59 6.40
CA LEU A 87 13.82 0.19 6.14
C LEU A 87 13.92 -0.65 7.40
N ASP A 88 14.38 -0.10 8.52
CA ASP A 88 14.38 -0.82 9.79
C ASP A 88 12.98 -1.30 10.17
N GLN A 89 11.99 -0.42 10.09
CA GLN A 89 10.61 -0.74 10.46
C GLN A 89 9.98 -1.79 9.51
N LEU A 90 10.28 -1.71 8.23
CA LEU A 90 9.77 -2.66 7.25
C LEU A 90 10.48 -4.00 7.33
N PHE A 91 11.81 -3.98 7.32
CA PHE A 91 12.64 -5.19 7.19
C PHE A 91 12.96 -5.83 8.55
N ASN A 92 13.56 -5.10 9.49
CA ASN A 92 13.96 -5.71 10.75
C ASN A 92 12.77 -5.98 11.67
N GLN A 93 11.78 -5.10 11.63
CA GLN A 93 10.63 -5.20 12.52
C GLN A 93 9.48 -5.97 11.83
N ALA A 94 8.80 -5.40 10.85
CA ALA A 94 7.55 -5.97 10.33
C ALA A 94 7.76 -7.34 9.66
N SER A 95 8.77 -7.49 8.78
CA SER A 95 8.97 -8.75 8.03
C SER A 95 9.45 -9.91 8.91
N LYS A 96 10.20 -9.62 9.98
CA LYS A 96 10.78 -10.64 10.86
C LYS A 96 9.95 -10.91 12.12
N PHE A 97 9.04 -10.01 12.49
CA PHE A 97 8.32 -10.08 13.76
C PHE A 97 7.59 -11.41 13.97
N LYS A 98 6.97 -11.93 12.92
CA LYS A 98 6.26 -13.20 12.99
C LYS A 98 7.20 -14.33 13.41
N ALA A 99 8.35 -14.48 12.75
CA ALA A 99 9.34 -15.50 13.09
C ALA A 99 9.91 -15.28 14.49
N MET A 100 10.28 -14.04 14.83
CA MET A 100 10.86 -13.69 16.13
C MET A 100 9.89 -13.90 17.30
N SER A 101 8.58 -13.76 17.07
CA SER A 101 7.54 -14.05 18.06
C SER A 101 7.18 -15.54 18.18
N GLY A 102 7.92 -16.43 17.52
CA GLY A 102 7.61 -17.85 17.48
C GLY A 102 6.32 -18.16 16.71
N ASN A 103 6.05 -17.41 15.65
CA ASN A 103 4.85 -17.50 14.81
C ASN A 103 3.52 -17.22 15.55
N LYS A 104 3.57 -16.54 16.69
CA LYS A 104 2.38 -16.24 17.51
C LYS A 104 1.57 -15.06 16.99
N LYS A 105 2.16 -14.22 16.13
CA LYS A 105 1.50 -13.01 15.61
C LYS A 105 1.65 -12.91 14.09
N ASP A 106 0.52 -12.72 13.43
CA ASP A 106 0.48 -12.32 12.04
C ASP A 106 0.70 -10.80 11.91
N ILE A 107 1.40 -10.39 10.86
CA ILE A 107 1.70 -8.97 10.58
C ILE A 107 1.15 -8.58 9.20
N PRO A 108 -0.18 -8.48 9.06
CA PRO A 108 -0.85 -8.28 7.78
C PRO A 108 -0.87 -6.79 7.38
N ILE A 109 0.27 -6.22 7.06
CA ILE A 109 0.40 -4.84 6.61
C ILE A 109 0.42 -4.80 5.08
N ILE A 110 -0.32 -3.87 4.48
CA ILE A 110 -0.20 -3.54 3.06
C ILE A 110 0.46 -2.17 2.94
N TYR A 111 1.65 -2.13 2.37
CA TYR A 111 2.32 -0.88 2.00
C TYR A 111 1.92 -0.50 0.58
N VAL A 112 1.33 0.67 0.40
CA VAL A 112 0.93 1.25 -0.89
C VAL A 112 1.95 2.29 -1.29
N LEU A 113 2.65 2.06 -2.40
CA LEU A 113 3.89 2.74 -2.77
C LEU A 113 3.77 3.36 -4.17
N PRO A 114 3.26 4.61 -4.29
CA PRO A 114 3.31 5.33 -5.56
C PRO A 114 4.76 5.48 -6.04
N THR A 115 5.04 5.03 -7.27
CA THR A 115 6.39 4.97 -7.84
C THR A 115 6.42 5.52 -9.27
N GLY A 116 7.55 6.05 -9.69
CA GLY A 116 7.77 6.54 -11.05
C GLY A 116 8.14 8.02 -11.12
N THR A 117 8.36 8.49 -12.34
CA THR A 117 9.00 9.78 -12.62
C THR A 117 8.03 10.88 -13.04
N LYS A 118 6.74 10.59 -13.10
CA LYS A 118 5.74 11.54 -13.56
C LYS A 118 5.68 12.77 -12.66
N GLY A 119 5.89 13.92 -13.26
CA GLY A 119 5.86 15.21 -12.58
C GLY A 119 7.24 15.81 -12.32
N GLY A 120 8.35 15.11 -12.65
CA GLY A 120 9.70 15.67 -12.58
C GLY A 120 10.13 16.07 -11.16
N LEU A 121 9.75 15.30 -10.15
CA LEU A 121 9.93 15.61 -8.74
C LEU A 121 11.32 15.29 -8.18
N ALA A 122 12.30 15.07 -9.07
CA ALA A 122 13.67 14.67 -8.74
C ALA A 122 13.83 13.30 -8.04
N GLY A 123 15.07 12.93 -7.70
CA GLY A 123 15.45 11.58 -7.31
C GLY A 123 14.64 10.98 -6.16
N HIS A 124 14.54 11.68 -5.01
CA HIS A 124 13.86 11.16 -3.82
C HIS A 124 12.37 10.87 -4.02
N HIS A 125 11.72 11.52 -4.98
CA HIS A 125 10.28 11.41 -5.24
C HIS A 125 9.95 10.62 -6.52
N SER A 126 10.98 10.08 -7.19
CA SER A 126 10.84 9.37 -8.47
C SER A 126 11.44 7.96 -8.44
N ASP A 127 11.80 7.48 -7.27
CA ASP A 127 12.48 6.20 -7.11
C ASP A 127 11.53 5.01 -7.17
N ASN A 128 12.10 3.83 -7.50
CA ASN A 128 11.37 2.57 -7.53
C ASN A 128 12.15 1.48 -6.78
N PRO A 129 11.98 1.37 -5.46
CA PRO A 129 12.67 0.39 -4.62
C PRO A 129 12.06 -1.02 -4.69
N TYR A 130 11.39 -1.40 -5.76
CA TYR A 130 10.75 -2.71 -5.91
C TYR A 130 11.71 -3.87 -5.68
N SER A 131 12.86 -3.85 -6.35
CA SER A 131 13.88 -4.90 -6.21
C SER A 131 14.48 -4.93 -4.81
N THR A 132 14.65 -3.78 -4.17
CA THR A 132 15.16 -3.68 -2.79
C THR A 132 14.22 -4.38 -1.81
N LEU A 133 12.94 -4.07 -1.82
CA LEU A 133 11.98 -4.71 -0.90
C LEU A 133 11.82 -6.21 -1.20
N SER A 134 11.82 -6.60 -2.46
CA SER A 134 11.76 -8.01 -2.86
C SER A 134 13.00 -8.77 -2.38
N HIS A 135 14.21 -8.18 -2.52
CA HIS A 135 15.45 -8.75 -2.01
C HIS A 135 15.44 -8.92 -0.48
N LEU A 136 14.83 -7.98 0.23
CA LEU A 136 14.66 -8.04 1.68
C LEU A 136 13.56 -9.01 2.14
N GLY A 137 12.94 -9.76 1.23
CA GLY A 137 11.94 -10.78 1.55
C GLY A 137 10.53 -10.23 1.79
N ILE A 138 10.26 -8.96 1.47
CA ILE A 138 8.92 -8.40 1.47
C ILE A 138 8.28 -8.69 0.11
N GLN A 139 7.26 -9.53 0.08
CA GLN A 139 6.57 -9.87 -1.17
C GLN A 139 6.00 -8.60 -1.80
N SER A 140 6.44 -8.32 -3.04
CA SER A 140 6.15 -7.08 -3.75
C SER A 140 5.37 -7.34 -5.02
N PHE A 141 4.41 -6.46 -5.32
CA PHE A 141 3.60 -6.50 -6.54
C PHE A 141 3.59 -5.12 -7.19
N MET A 142 3.48 -5.11 -8.51
CA MET A 142 3.31 -3.89 -9.29
C MET A 142 2.24 -4.15 -10.35
N PRO A 143 0.95 -3.93 -10.05
CA PRO A 143 -0.09 -4.01 -11.09
C PRO A 143 0.17 -2.94 -12.15
N LEU A 144 0.22 -3.34 -13.41
CA LEU A 144 0.44 -2.42 -14.53
C LEU A 144 -0.89 -1.99 -15.19
N HIS A 145 -1.97 -2.72 -14.91
CA HIS A 145 -3.27 -2.45 -15.50
C HIS A 145 -4.38 -2.40 -14.45
N SER A 146 -5.40 -1.57 -14.68
CA SER A 146 -6.55 -1.43 -13.77
C SER A 146 -7.25 -2.76 -13.45
N GLY A 147 -7.23 -3.73 -14.39
CA GLY A 147 -7.84 -5.05 -14.20
C GLY A 147 -7.10 -5.97 -13.21
N GLU A 148 -5.83 -5.70 -12.93
CA GLU A 148 -5.01 -6.50 -11.98
C GLU A 148 -5.16 -6.00 -10.54
N VAL A 149 -5.45 -4.72 -10.37
CA VAL A 149 -5.45 -4.02 -9.07
C VAL A 149 -6.31 -4.73 -8.04
N GLU A 150 -7.56 -4.99 -8.37
CA GLU A 150 -8.50 -5.60 -7.41
C GLU A 150 -8.02 -6.99 -6.96
N THR A 151 -7.50 -7.78 -7.89
CA THR A 151 -7.00 -9.14 -7.62
C THR A 151 -5.79 -9.10 -6.70
N ILE A 152 -4.84 -8.19 -6.96
CA ILE A 152 -3.62 -8.05 -6.16
C ILE A 152 -3.95 -7.54 -4.75
N PHE A 153 -4.81 -6.53 -4.61
CA PHE A 153 -5.23 -6.04 -3.28
C PHE A 153 -5.98 -7.11 -2.48
N LYS A 154 -6.87 -7.88 -3.11
CA LYS A 154 -7.55 -9.03 -2.45
C LYS A 154 -6.58 -10.12 -2.03
N TYR A 155 -5.58 -10.42 -2.86
CA TYR A 155 -4.52 -11.37 -2.54
C TYR A 155 -3.70 -10.87 -1.34
N ALA A 156 -3.18 -9.64 -1.40
CA ALA A 156 -2.40 -9.05 -0.32
C ALA A 156 -3.19 -9.02 1.00
N TYR A 157 -4.47 -8.69 0.93
CA TYR A 157 -5.31 -8.64 2.12
C TYR A 157 -5.50 -9.98 2.81
N LYS A 158 -5.41 -11.10 2.09
CA LYS A 158 -5.50 -12.46 2.68
C LYS A 158 -4.19 -12.89 3.33
N LYS A 159 -3.09 -12.21 3.04
CA LYS A 159 -1.78 -12.56 3.60
C LYS A 159 -1.69 -12.20 5.08
N LYS A 160 -0.81 -12.90 5.75
CA LYS A 160 -0.52 -12.79 7.18
C LYS A 160 0.85 -12.16 7.44
N GLU A 161 1.48 -11.67 6.40
CA GLU A 161 2.79 -11.04 6.34
C GLU A 161 2.71 -9.71 5.63
N PRO A 162 3.71 -8.82 5.81
CA PRO A 162 3.76 -7.56 5.10
C PRO A 162 3.84 -7.75 3.57
N ILE A 163 3.07 -6.97 2.84
CA ILE A 163 3.06 -6.95 1.38
C ILE A 163 3.28 -5.52 0.90
N ALA A 164 4.11 -5.34 -0.11
CA ALA A 164 4.29 -4.07 -0.81
C ALA A 164 3.56 -4.07 -2.15
N ILE A 165 2.79 -3.03 -2.42
CA ILE A 165 2.11 -2.81 -3.70
C ILE A 165 2.61 -1.49 -4.29
N PHE A 166 3.41 -1.59 -5.33
CA PHE A 166 3.93 -0.46 -6.07
C PHE A 166 2.91 0.00 -7.11
N LEU A 167 2.63 1.29 -7.15
CA LEU A 167 1.64 1.89 -8.03
C LEU A 167 2.33 2.82 -9.02
N PRO A 168 2.49 2.43 -10.30
CA PRO A 168 3.10 3.32 -11.30
C PRO A 168 2.25 4.59 -11.47
N VAL A 169 2.78 5.75 -11.12
CA VAL A 169 2.05 7.03 -11.20
C VAL A 169 1.74 7.43 -12.63
N GLU A 170 2.50 6.93 -13.59
CA GLU A 170 2.28 7.09 -15.02
C GLU A 170 0.93 6.51 -15.44
N GLU A 171 0.48 5.44 -14.78
CA GLU A 171 -0.77 4.75 -15.09
C GLU A 171 -2.01 5.37 -14.46
N PHE A 172 -1.89 6.26 -13.48
CA PHE A 172 -3.01 6.76 -12.65
C PHE A 172 -4.20 7.28 -13.46
N ARG A 173 -3.96 7.92 -14.61
CA ARG A 173 -5.00 8.47 -15.48
C ARG A 173 -5.40 7.52 -16.62
N ASN A 174 -4.70 6.41 -16.77
CA ASN A 174 -4.92 5.50 -17.88
C ASN A 174 -6.16 4.62 -17.64
N LYS A 175 -6.89 4.35 -18.72
CA LYS A 175 -8.10 3.52 -18.76
C LYS A 175 -7.82 2.28 -19.62
N HIS A 176 -6.99 1.38 -19.11
CA HIS A 176 -6.70 0.14 -19.82
C HIS A 176 -7.78 -0.92 -19.56
N LYS A 177 -8.23 -1.57 -20.63
CA LYS A 177 -9.01 -2.80 -20.56
C LYS A 177 -8.00 -3.95 -20.57
N PHE A 178 -7.89 -4.68 -19.49
CA PHE A 178 -7.15 -5.95 -19.52
C PHE A 178 -7.94 -6.92 -20.41
N ILE A 179 -7.43 -7.18 -21.59
CA ILE A 179 -7.92 -8.25 -22.47
C ILE A 179 -6.98 -9.41 -22.25
N LEU A 180 -7.41 -10.43 -21.51
CA LEU A 180 -6.80 -11.75 -21.56
C LEU A 180 -7.03 -12.28 -22.98
N ASP A 181 -6.06 -12.08 -23.85
CA ASP A 181 -6.03 -12.75 -25.14
C ASP A 181 -5.72 -14.24 -24.92
N ARG A 182 -6.78 -15.04 -24.75
CA ARG A 182 -6.68 -16.49 -24.59
C ARG A 182 -6.29 -17.21 -25.88
N SER A 183 -6.05 -16.49 -26.98
CA SER A 183 -5.67 -17.09 -28.27
C SER A 183 -4.17 -17.38 -28.37
N LYS A 184 -3.37 -17.02 -27.36
CA LYS A 184 -1.91 -17.18 -27.35
C LYS A 184 -1.38 -18.17 -26.29
N THR A 185 -2.23 -19.05 -25.78
CA THR A 185 -1.81 -20.19 -24.94
C THR A 185 -1.87 -21.48 -25.72
#